data_59626ab6227730b90646fed48818d66f
#
_entry.id   59626ab6227730b90646fed48818d66f
#
_cell.length_a   1.000
_cell.length_b   1.000
_cell.length_c   1.000
_cell.angle_alpha   90.00
_cell.angle_beta   90.00
_cell.angle_gamma   90.00
#
_symmetry.space_group_name_H-M   'P 1'
#
loop_
_entity.id
_entity.type
_entity.pdbx_description
1 polymer ?
#
loop_
_entity_poly.entity_id
_entity_poly.type
_entity_poly.pdbx_seq_one_letter_code
_entity_poly.pdbx_strand_id
1 'polypeptide(L)'
;MSIMEKIINDEAIGKREGILKHDEGLDLLPCNIELSGIEVSIINVMSREVILKQYVEQMREYYDYILIDCMPSLGMLTINAFAAADSVLIPVQAAYLPVRGLEQLITSIGKVKKHINPKISFEGILISM
;
A
#
# COMPACT_ATOMS: atom_id res chain seq x y z
N MET A 1 -17.01 -5.96 7.81
CA MET A 1 -15.58 -6.28 8.03
C MET A 1 -14.83 -6.07 6.72
N SER A 2 -13.84 -5.20 6.72
CA SER A 2 -13.03 -4.93 5.53
C SER A 2 -12.07 -6.09 5.22
N ILE A 3 -11.55 -6.14 3.99
CA ILE A 3 -10.54 -7.16 3.64
C ILE A 3 -9.30 -7.04 4.54
N MET A 4 -8.88 -5.81 4.87
CA MET A 4 -7.76 -5.60 5.79
C MET A 4 -8.02 -6.14 7.20
N GLU A 5 -9.22 -5.99 7.73
CA GLU A 5 -9.57 -6.60 9.03
C GLU A 5 -9.50 -8.12 8.99
N LYS A 6 -9.98 -8.73 7.91
CA LYS A 6 -9.87 -10.19 7.73
C LYS A 6 -8.41 -10.64 7.67
N ILE A 7 -7.57 -9.91 6.94
CA ILE A 7 -6.14 -10.21 6.86
C ILE A 7 -5.49 -10.13 8.24
N ILE A 8 -5.80 -9.07 9.01
CA ILE A 8 -5.23 -8.86 10.35
C ILE A 8 -5.64 -9.97 11.32
N ASN A 9 -6.89 -10.44 11.22
CA ASN A 9 -7.44 -11.47 12.08
C ASN A 9 -7.14 -12.90 11.61
N ASP A 10 -6.35 -13.04 10.55
CA ASP A 10 -6.04 -14.34 9.92
C ASP A 10 -7.29 -15.11 9.50
N GLU A 11 -8.31 -14.37 9.07
CA GLU A 11 -9.56 -14.96 8.58
C GLU A 11 -9.45 -15.35 7.11
N ALA A 12 -10.14 -16.43 6.74
CA ALA A 12 -10.19 -16.88 5.35
C ALA A 12 -10.86 -15.84 4.45
N ILE A 13 -10.19 -15.50 3.35
CA ILE A 13 -10.70 -14.58 2.34
C ILE A 13 -11.02 -15.39 1.08
N GLY A 14 -12.25 -15.26 0.59
CA GLY A 14 -12.66 -15.90 -0.66
C GLY A 14 -11.89 -15.33 -1.85
N LYS A 15 -11.75 -16.13 -2.90
CA LYS A 15 -11.15 -15.66 -4.16
C LYS A 15 -11.90 -14.43 -4.66
N ARG A 16 -11.18 -13.30 -4.79
CA ARG A 16 -11.73 -12.03 -5.26
C ARG A 16 -12.85 -11.44 -4.38
N GLU A 17 -12.92 -11.83 -3.12
CA GLU A 17 -13.86 -11.24 -2.16
C GLU A 17 -13.60 -9.75 -1.98
N GLY A 18 -14.66 -8.94 -2.01
CA GLY A 18 -14.60 -7.49 -1.84
C GLY A 18 -14.11 -6.73 -3.06
N ILE A 19 -13.73 -7.40 -4.14
CA ILE A 19 -13.28 -6.75 -5.38
C ILE A 19 -14.47 -6.35 -6.24
N LEU A 20 -14.52 -5.07 -6.60
CA LEU A 20 -15.53 -4.50 -7.48
C LEU A 20 -14.99 -4.42 -8.90
N LYS A 21 -15.78 -4.87 -9.87
CA LYS A 21 -15.45 -4.73 -11.29
C LYS A 21 -15.94 -3.40 -11.81
N HIS A 22 -15.09 -2.68 -12.54
CA HIS A 22 -15.43 -1.45 -13.22
C HIS A 22 -15.55 -1.67 -14.74
N ASP A 23 -16.46 -0.95 -15.40
CA ASP A 23 -16.74 -1.09 -16.82
C ASP A 23 -15.55 -0.76 -17.75
N GLU A 24 -14.58 0.01 -17.24
CA GLU A 24 -13.35 0.36 -17.98
C GLU A 24 -12.29 -0.76 -17.98
N GLY A 25 -12.63 -1.94 -17.50
CA GLY A 25 -11.71 -3.09 -17.51
C GLY A 25 -10.71 -3.13 -16.36
N LEU A 26 -10.98 -2.41 -15.28
CA LEU A 26 -10.21 -2.49 -14.04
C LEU A 26 -11.04 -3.03 -12.90
N ASP A 27 -10.38 -3.62 -11.93
CA ASP A 27 -10.97 -4.06 -10.68
C ASP A 27 -10.53 -3.13 -9.54
N LEU A 28 -11.42 -2.88 -8.59
CA LEU A 28 -11.17 -2.01 -7.45
C LEU A 28 -11.40 -2.77 -6.14
N LEU A 29 -10.41 -2.73 -5.26
CA LEU A 29 -10.57 -3.11 -3.86
C LEU A 29 -10.73 -1.82 -3.04
N PRO A 30 -11.96 -1.43 -2.68
CA PRO A 30 -12.17 -0.17 -1.98
C PRO A 30 -11.74 -0.28 -0.52
N CYS A 31 -11.17 0.79 -0.02
CA CYS A 31 -10.90 1.00 1.38
C CYS A 31 -11.74 2.16 1.89
N ASN A 32 -12.21 2.08 3.12
CA ASN A 32 -13.04 3.11 3.73
C ASN A 32 -12.34 3.79 4.92
N ILE A 33 -13.01 4.76 5.52
CA ILE A 33 -12.51 5.53 6.67
C ILE A 33 -12.19 4.63 7.89
N GLU A 34 -12.79 3.46 7.99
CA GLU A 34 -12.51 2.49 9.06
C GLU A 34 -11.06 2.00 9.05
N LEU A 35 -10.37 2.15 7.90
CA LEU A 35 -8.94 1.84 7.79
C LEU A 35 -8.06 2.66 8.76
N SER A 36 -8.47 3.87 9.12
CA SER A 36 -7.71 4.67 10.10
C SER A 36 -7.76 4.06 11.50
N GLY A 37 -8.82 3.33 11.85
CA GLY A 37 -8.90 2.54 13.07
C GLY A 37 -7.99 1.30 13.06
N ILE A 38 -7.72 0.78 11.88
CA ILE A 38 -6.85 -0.38 11.69
C ILE A 38 -5.38 -0.05 12.02
N GLU A 39 -4.91 1.17 11.78
CA GLU A 39 -3.55 1.56 12.15
C GLU A 39 -3.25 1.34 13.64
N VAL A 40 -4.24 1.56 14.49
CA VAL A 40 -4.10 1.30 15.93
C VAL A 40 -4.12 -0.19 16.24
N SER A 41 -5.00 -0.95 15.58
CA SER A 41 -5.14 -2.39 15.78
C SER A 41 -3.92 -3.17 15.32
N ILE A 42 -3.31 -2.75 14.23
CA ILE A 42 -2.19 -3.45 13.59
C ILE A 42 -0.88 -3.36 14.42
N ILE A 43 -0.79 -2.39 15.33
CA ILE A 43 0.42 -2.17 16.14
C ILE A 43 0.83 -3.41 16.94
N ASN A 44 -0.14 -4.19 17.39
CA ASN A 44 0.09 -5.37 18.22
C ASN A 44 0.13 -6.69 17.41
N VAL A 45 0.01 -6.62 16.10
CA VAL A 45 0.01 -7.81 15.23
C VAL A 45 1.44 -8.23 14.91
N MET A 46 1.71 -9.52 14.98
CA MET A 46 3.01 -10.08 14.57
C MET A 46 3.20 -9.89 13.07
N SER A 47 4.43 -9.53 12.66
CA SER A 47 4.76 -9.25 11.25
C SER A 47 3.86 -8.19 10.60
N ARG A 48 3.47 -7.20 11.38
CA ARG A 48 2.54 -6.13 11.00
C ARG A 48 2.92 -5.36 9.74
N GLU A 49 4.20 -5.36 9.38
CA GLU A 49 4.72 -4.63 8.22
C GLU A 49 4.41 -5.33 6.89
N VAL A 50 4.11 -6.62 6.90
CA VAL A 50 3.96 -7.44 5.70
C VAL A 50 2.58 -8.06 5.53
N ILE A 51 1.59 -7.58 6.26
CA ILE A 51 0.21 -8.10 6.21
C ILE A 51 -0.38 -7.93 4.81
N LEU A 52 -0.29 -6.73 4.24
CA LEU A 52 -0.79 -6.45 2.90
C LEU A 52 -0.03 -7.25 1.83
N LYS A 53 1.26 -7.45 2.03
CA LYS A 53 2.10 -8.23 1.11
C LYS A 53 1.55 -9.64 0.90
N GLN A 54 1.13 -10.31 1.96
CA GLN A 54 0.57 -11.66 1.89
C GLN A 54 -0.67 -11.72 0.99
N TYR A 55 -1.53 -10.71 1.09
CA TYR A 55 -2.70 -10.59 0.22
C TYR A 55 -2.33 -10.28 -1.23
N VAL A 56 -1.46 -9.32 -1.45
CA VAL A 56 -1.01 -8.90 -2.79
C VAL A 56 -0.33 -10.05 -3.53
N GLU A 57 0.48 -10.86 -2.84
CA GLU A 57 1.11 -12.03 -3.47
C GLU A 57 0.09 -13.03 -4.02
N GLN A 58 -1.04 -13.22 -3.34
CA GLN A 58 -2.13 -14.07 -3.83
C GLN A 58 -2.84 -13.48 -5.05
N MET A 59 -2.85 -12.16 -5.18
CA MET A 59 -3.52 -11.45 -6.28
C MET A 59 -2.63 -11.33 -7.55
N ARG A 60 -1.33 -11.55 -7.46
CA ARG A 60 -0.40 -11.41 -8.59
C ARG A 60 -0.74 -12.31 -9.78
N GLU A 61 -1.31 -13.46 -9.55
CA GLU A 61 -1.69 -14.39 -10.64
C GLU A 61 -2.89 -13.90 -11.46
N TYR A 62 -3.67 -12.93 -10.94
CA TYR A 62 -4.89 -12.44 -11.58
C TYR A 62 -4.70 -11.11 -12.30
N TYR A 63 -3.62 -10.37 -12.03
CA TYR A 63 -3.43 -8.99 -12.51
C TYR A 63 -2.03 -8.77 -13.05
N ASP A 64 -1.94 -8.06 -14.17
CA ASP A 64 -0.66 -7.60 -14.74
C ASP A 64 -0.09 -6.45 -13.91
N TYR A 65 -0.96 -5.57 -13.39
CA TYR A 65 -0.61 -4.41 -12.59
C TYR A 65 -1.52 -4.31 -11.38
N ILE A 66 -0.93 -4.01 -10.22
CA ILE A 66 -1.64 -3.71 -8.99
C ILE A 66 -1.17 -2.35 -8.51
N LEU A 67 -2.09 -1.37 -8.48
CA LEU A 67 -1.82 -0.02 -8.00
C LEU A 67 -2.33 0.11 -6.56
N ILE A 68 -1.46 0.56 -5.66
CA ILE A 68 -1.81 0.80 -4.26
C ILE A 68 -1.79 2.31 -4.04
N ASP A 69 -2.97 2.91 -3.92
CA ASP A 69 -3.13 4.33 -3.62
C ASP A 69 -2.95 4.55 -2.12
N CYS A 70 -1.96 5.36 -1.76
CA CYS A 70 -1.57 5.58 -0.37
C CYS A 70 -1.95 6.98 0.09
N MET A 71 -2.39 7.09 1.34
CA MET A 71 -2.56 8.39 1.99
C MET A 71 -1.19 9.07 2.16
N PRO A 72 -1.17 10.42 2.19
CA PRO A 72 0.07 11.17 2.42
C PRO A 72 0.50 11.11 3.89
N SER A 73 0.73 9.91 4.40
CA SER A 73 1.20 9.66 5.75
C SER A 73 2.30 8.60 5.74
N LEU A 74 3.12 8.56 6.78
CA LEU A 74 4.18 7.56 6.95
C LEU A 74 3.80 6.54 8.04
N GLY A 75 2.50 6.27 8.18
CA GLY A 75 1.98 5.30 9.13
C GLY A 75 2.20 3.84 8.69
N MET A 76 1.70 2.92 9.51
CA MET A 76 1.89 1.49 9.29
C MET A 76 1.24 0.99 7.99
N LEU A 77 0.13 1.60 7.56
CA LEU A 77 -0.51 1.24 6.28
C LEU A 77 0.39 1.59 5.08
N THR A 78 1.07 2.73 5.13
CA THR A 78 2.03 3.12 4.08
C THR A 78 3.24 2.18 4.06
N ILE A 79 3.74 1.79 5.23
CA ILE A 79 4.82 0.79 5.34
C ILE A 79 4.38 -0.54 4.73
N ASN A 80 3.15 -0.98 5.00
CA ASN A 80 2.59 -2.18 4.39
C ASN A 80 2.52 -2.09 2.86
N ALA A 81 2.12 -0.94 2.32
CA ALA A 81 2.12 -0.71 0.89
C ALA A 81 3.52 -0.82 0.29
N PHE A 82 4.52 -0.21 0.90
CA PHE A 82 5.91 -0.31 0.46
C PHE A 82 6.46 -1.74 0.58
N ALA A 83 6.10 -2.46 1.62
CA ALA A 83 6.50 -3.86 1.78
C ALA A 83 5.92 -4.77 0.70
N ALA A 84 4.72 -4.48 0.21
CA ALA A 84 4.03 -5.24 -0.82
C ALA A 84 4.43 -4.85 -2.25
N ALA A 85 4.89 -3.62 -2.46
CA ALA A 85 5.14 -3.05 -3.77
C ALA A 85 6.46 -3.51 -4.39
N ASP A 86 6.51 -3.52 -5.71
CA ASP A 86 7.75 -3.71 -6.48
C ASP A 86 8.45 -2.37 -6.72
N SER A 87 7.68 -1.30 -6.87
CA SER A 87 8.20 0.05 -7.11
C SER A 87 7.28 1.12 -6.53
N VAL A 88 7.83 2.32 -6.37
CA VAL A 88 7.11 3.49 -5.86
C VAL A 88 7.15 4.61 -6.88
N LEU A 89 5.99 5.16 -7.19
CA LEU A 89 5.83 6.36 -8.01
C LEU A 89 5.27 7.48 -7.12
N ILE A 90 5.92 8.64 -7.14
CA ILE A 90 5.53 9.78 -6.30
C ILE A 90 4.91 10.87 -7.17
N PRO A 91 3.58 11.07 -7.13
CA PRO A 91 2.96 12.21 -7.77
C PRO A 91 3.16 13.47 -6.92
N VAL A 92 3.56 14.57 -7.56
CA VAL A 92 3.71 15.87 -6.92
C VAL A 92 3.14 16.98 -7.80
N GLN A 93 2.62 18.04 -7.16
CA GLN A 93 2.24 19.26 -7.85
C GLN A 93 3.43 20.20 -7.94
N ALA A 94 3.76 20.66 -9.14
CA ALA A 94 4.93 21.51 -9.37
C ALA A 94 4.90 22.82 -8.55
N ALA A 95 3.70 23.40 -8.35
CA ALA A 95 3.52 24.67 -7.61
C ALA A 95 3.72 24.52 -6.08
N TYR A 96 3.63 23.30 -5.55
CA TYR A 96 3.65 23.02 -4.11
C TYR A 96 4.59 21.88 -3.77
N LEU A 97 5.79 21.86 -4.35
CA LEU A 97 6.76 20.80 -4.11
C LEU A 97 7.22 20.81 -2.63
N PRO A 98 6.73 19.90 -1.76
CA PRO A 98 7.11 19.87 -0.35
C PRO A 98 8.44 19.14 -0.20
N VAL A 99 9.55 19.84 -0.34
CA VAL A 99 10.91 19.27 -0.32
C VAL A 99 11.16 18.42 0.93
N ARG A 100 10.74 18.90 2.11
CA ARG A 100 10.90 18.14 3.37
C ARG A 100 10.06 16.87 3.40
N GLY A 101 8.82 16.94 2.94
CA GLY A 101 7.94 15.77 2.86
C GLY A 101 8.49 14.71 1.90
N LEU A 102 9.03 15.16 0.78
CA LEU A 102 9.68 14.28 -0.20
C LEU A 102 10.93 13.62 0.37
N GLU A 103 11.79 14.35 1.07
CA GLU A 103 12.98 13.80 1.74
C GLU A 103 12.60 12.77 2.79
N GLN A 104 11.60 13.03 3.61
CA GLN A 104 11.10 12.08 4.61
C GLN A 104 10.56 10.80 3.95
N LEU A 105 9.83 10.94 2.86
CA LEU A 105 9.29 9.81 2.10
C LEU A 105 10.42 8.96 1.51
N ILE A 106 11.40 9.57 0.87
CA ILE A 106 12.57 8.87 0.30
C ILE A 106 13.36 8.16 1.41
N THR A 107 13.54 8.79 2.56
CA THR A 107 14.20 8.19 3.72
C THR A 107 13.43 6.96 4.21
N SER A 108 12.11 7.04 4.29
CA SER A 108 11.25 5.93 4.71
C SER A 108 11.29 4.76 3.72
N ILE A 109 11.28 5.05 2.43
CA ILE A 109 11.45 4.04 1.37
C ILE A 109 12.81 3.36 1.52
N GLY A 110 13.86 4.10 1.80
CA GLY A 110 15.21 3.58 2.03
C GLY A 110 15.27 2.62 3.23
N LYS A 111 14.58 2.94 4.32
CA LYS A 111 14.48 2.06 5.50
C LYS A 111 13.72 0.78 5.19
N VAL A 112 12.60 0.89 4.48
CA VAL A 112 11.83 -0.28 4.03
C VAL A 112 12.69 -1.16 3.12
N LYS A 113 13.41 -0.57 2.19
CA LYS A 113 14.32 -1.30 1.30
C LYS A 113 15.39 -2.06 2.06
N LYS A 114 15.97 -1.46 3.09
CA LYS A 114 17.03 -2.07 3.89
C LYS A 114 16.53 -3.20 4.79
N HIS A 115 15.35 -3.07 5.40
CA HIS A 115 14.92 -3.94 6.50
C HIS A 115 13.75 -4.87 6.14
N ILE A 116 12.93 -4.53 5.16
CA ILE A 116 11.64 -5.20 4.91
C ILE A 116 11.54 -5.72 3.47
N ASN A 117 11.82 -4.87 2.48
CA ASN A 117 11.65 -5.19 1.07
C ASN A 117 12.87 -4.77 0.25
N PRO A 118 13.90 -5.62 0.14
CA PRO A 118 15.12 -5.30 -0.60
C PRO A 118 14.91 -5.07 -2.10
N LYS A 119 13.81 -5.56 -2.65
CA LYS A 119 13.50 -5.48 -4.09
C LYS A 119 12.77 -4.20 -4.49
N ILE A 120 12.28 -3.41 -3.52
CA ILE A 120 11.56 -2.18 -3.86
C ILE A 120 12.48 -1.22 -4.62
N SER A 121 11.99 -0.69 -5.71
CA SER A 121 12.67 0.31 -6.52
C SER A 121 11.91 1.62 -6.55
N PHE A 122 12.62 2.69 -6.87
CA PHE A 122 12.04 4.00 -7.05
C PHE A 122 11.76 4.23 -8.54
N GLU A 123 10.50 4.33 -8.92
CA GLU A 123 10.09 4.52 -10.32
C GLU A 123 10.37 5.95 -10.79
N GLY A 124 10.05 6.92 -9.97
CA GLY A 124 10.26 8.31 -10.28
C GLY A 124 9.28 9.24 -9.61
N ILE A 125 9.37 10.51 -9.97
CA ILE A 125 8.46 11.58 -9.54
C ILE A 125 7.60 11.96 -10.74
N LEU A 126 6.28 11.88 -10.57
CA LEU A 126 5.31 12.32 -11.59
C LEU A 126 4.86 13.73 -11.24
N ILE A 127 5.25 14.69 -12.06
CA ILE A 127 4.85 16.09 -11.86
C ILE A 127 3.49 16.32 -12.51
N SER A 128 2.52 16.71 -11.71
CA SER A 128 1.20 17.12 -12.17
C SER A 128 1.01 18.64 -12.03
N MET A 129 0.16 19.17 -12.84
CA MET A 129 -0.20 20.60 -12.77
C MET A 129 -1.42 20.83 -11.89
#